data_b602c9b98268175d50e3143b5ce270e5
#
_entry.id   b602c9b98268175d50e3143b5ce270e5
#
_cell.length_a   1.000
_cell.length_b   1.000
_cell.length_c   1.000
_cell.angle_alpha   90.00
_cell.angle_beta   90.00
_cell.angle_gamma   90.00
#
_symmetry.space_group_name_H-M   'P 1'
#
loop_
_entity.id
_entity.type
_entity.pdbx_description
1 polymer ?
#
loop_
_entity_poly.entity_id
_entity_poly.type
_entity_poly.pdbx_seq_one_letter_code
_entity_poly.pdbx_strand_id
1 'polypeptide(L)'
;MEEDTHIYQNFMLCKERFERWSERGISPSQVLDALTKLEIVEIVLTKGEDDPQVIFESINSTGLDLSNADLIRNFLLMNADDQDRLYENYWLFIEKTLRNKMDYSNLDAFFMQYILYKTSKPVNSRQLYHSFVKLFKDNKYTQEAILAELKYYAEIFGAFVYGSKAYSEKINRSLRGLRVLNQTTCYPFLFHVFDDYHKKVIDEATVEKILHFLLSYLLRRMVCGVPSNTLRGLFTYLYNRIFKVQSNKQKYYEALNKFLFTVSSKDAVPSALEFNKALQTANIYGNNALCRFLLLDIENGDGKEVLQSENLTIEHIMPQTLSADWNYITPEEHEEYLHTLGNLSVTGYNSELSNKSFKEKQEIIRENSKAVVLNEDILDKETWDIDSIKARGKRLAGIVQARYCI
;
A
#
# COMPACT_ATOMS: atom_id res chain seq x y z
N MET A 1 31.28 4.25 -9.16
CA MET A 1 30.02 4.99 -8.86
C MET A 1 28.90 4.02 -9.19
N GLU A 2 28.02 3.75 -8.24
CA GLU A 2 26.91 2.82 -8.50
C GLU A 2 25.96 3.43 -9.55
N GLU A 3 25.67 2.68 -10.60
CA GLU A 3 24.88 3.15 -11.78
C GLU A 3 23.45 3.61 -11.43
N ASP A 4 22.92 3.18 -10.29
CA ASP A 4 21.58 3.50 -9.81
C ASP A 4 21.52 4.77 -8.90
N THR A 5 22.60 5.53 -8.76
CA THR A 5 22.59 6.75 -7.93
C THR A 5 22.19 8.00 -8.73
N HIS A 6 21.49 8.95 -8.08
CA HIS A 6 21.20 10.26 -8.72
C HIS A 6 22.46 11.00 -9.18
N ILE A 7 23.58 10.83 -8.47
CA ILE A 7 24.86 11.41 -8.85
C ILE A 7 25.30 10.84 -10.20
N TYR A 8 25.22 9.51 -10.39
CA TYR A 8 25.58 8.89 -11.65
C TYR A 8 24.63 9.32 -12.78
N GLN A 9 23.33 9.36 -12.53
CA GLN A 9 22.34 9.79 -13.52
C GLN A 9 22.53 11.24 -13.93
N ASN A 10 22.78 12.14 -12.97
CA ASN A 10 23.08 13.54 -13.25
C ASN A 10 24.41 13.68 -14.02
N PHE A 11 25.42 12.89 -13.68
CA PHE A 11 26.66 12.83 -14.43
C PHE A 11 26.42 12.41 -15.88
N MET A 12 25.64 11.34 -16.09
CA MET A 12 25.31 10.87 -17.44
C MET A 12 24.51 11.91 -18.24
N LEU A 13 23.53 12.58 -17.57
CA LEU A 13 22.76 13.66 -18.18
C LEU A 13 23.67 14.85 -18.60
N CYS A 14 24.59 15.25 -17.73
CA CYS A 14 25.57 16.30 -18.05
C CYS A 14 26.45 15.88 -19.23
N LYS A 15 26.95 14.65 -19.23
CA LYS A 15 27.79 14.11 -20.32
C LYS A 15 27.02 14.14 -21.65
N GLU A 16 25.80 13.64 -21.69
CA GLU A 16 24.94 13.64 -22.89
C GLU A 16 24.67 15.08 -23.37
N ARG A 17 24.43 16.03 -22.48
CA ARG A 17 24.24 17.44 -22.84
C ARG A 17 25.50 18.06 -23.44
N PHE A 18 26.68 17.77 -22.88
CA PHE A 18 27.96 18.22 -23.43
C PHE A 18 28.22 17.66 -24.83
N GLU A 19 27.94 16.39 -25.05
CA GLU A 19 28.04 15.75 -26.36
C GLU A 19 27.15 16.44 -27.40
N ARG A 20 25.87 16.67 -27.06
CA ARG A 20 24.90 17.39 -27.94
C ARG A 20 25.32 18.85 -28.21
N TRP A 21 25.90 19.54 -27.24
CA TRP A 21 26.41 20.90 -27.44
C TRP A 21 27.63 20.90 -28.37
N SER A 22 28.52 19.95 -28.23
CA SER A 22 29.66 19.76 -29.11
C SER A 22 29.24 19.50 -30.57
N GLU A 23 28.24 18.66 -30.79
CA GLU A 23 27.63 18.41 -32.11
C GLU A 23 27.03 19.67 -32.75
N ARG A 24 26.57 20.62 -31.94
CA ARG A 24 26.05 21.93 -32.36
C ARG A 24 27.14 22.99 -32.52
N GLY A 25 28.41 22.61 -32.38
CA GLY A 25 29.56 23.52 -32.56
C GLY A 25 29.88 24.39 -31.32
N ILE A 26 29.25 24.10 -30.16
CA ILE A 26 29.60 24.81 -28.92
C ILE A 26 30.85 24.16 -28.34
N SER A 27 31.90 24.97 -28.19
CA SER A 27 33.18 24.48 -27.66
C SER A 27 33.16 24.37 -26.13
N PRO A 28 34.01 23.51 -25.52
CA PRO A 28 34.17 23.45 -24.07
C PRO A 28 34.49 24.78 -23.44
N SER A 29 35.27 25.63 -24.13
CA SER A 29 35.59 26.99 -23.66
C SER A 29 34.38 27.89 -23.54
N GLN A 30 33.46 27.84 -24.51
CA GLN A 30 32.18 28.57 -24.44
C GLN A 30 31.31 28.15 -23.27
N VAL A 31 31.29 26.84 -22.95
CA VAL A 31 30.56 26.35 -21.79
C VAL A 31 31.21 26.85 -20.49
N LEU A 32 32.55 26.83 -20.40
CA LEU A 32 33.29 27.34 -19.27
C LEU A 32 33.03 28.84 -19.08
N ASP A 33 33.07 29.61 -20.17
CA ASP A 33 32.78 31.06 -20.15
C ASP A 33 31.33 31.34 -19.71
N ALA A 34 30.39 30.47 -20.02
CA ALA A 34 29.01 30.58 -19.54
C ALA A 34 28.92 30.31 -18.04
N LEU A 35 29.64 29.31 -17.53
CA LEU A 35 29.72 29.00 -16.10
C LEU A 35 30.31 30.15 -15.27
N THR A 36 31.30 30.88 -15.80
CA THR A 36 31.89 32.04 -15.11
C THR A 36 30.92 33.23 -14.99
N LYS A 37 29.80 33.23 -15.72
CA LYS A 37 28.73 34.25 -15.62
C LYS A 37 27.71 33.95 -14.55
N LEU A 38 27.76 32.78 -13.91
CA LEU A 38 26.89 32.43 -12.80
C LEU A 38 27.29 33.22 -11.56
N GLU A 39 26.31 33.83 -10.93
CA GLU A 39 26.50 34.49 -9.63
C GLU A 39 26.16 33.48 -8.53
N ILE A 40 27.06 33.36 -7.56
CA ILE A 40 26.91 32.52 -6.38
C ILE A 40 26.82 33.43 -5.16
N VAL A 41 25.76 33.21 -4.38
CA VAL A 41 25.60 33.88 -3.08
C VAL A 41 26.05 32.93 -2.00
N GLU A 42 27.08 33.24 -1.28
CA GLU A 42 27.54 32.51 -0.11
C GLU A 42 26.97 33.17 1.16
N ILE A 43 26.29 32.38 1.99
CA ILE A 43 25.78 32.82 3.29
C ILE A 43 26.55 32.06 4.36
N VAL A 44 27.39 32.79 5.09
CA VAL A 44 28.16 32.22 6.21
C VAL A 44 27.35 32.37 7.48
N LEU A 45 27.09 31.26 8.16
CA LEU A 45 26.36 31.24 9.42
C LEU A 45 27.29 31.33 10.62
N THR A 46 26.90 32.13 11.61
CA THR A 46 27.64 32.26 12.87
C THR A 46 27.12 31.30 13.89
N LYS A 47 27.96 30.34 14.34
CA LYS A 47 27.56 29.34 15.35
C LYS A 47 27.11 30.04 16.66
N GLY A 48 25.89 29.78 17.06
CA GLY A 48 25.30 30.34 18.28
C GLY A 48 24.49 31.64 18.10
N GLU A 49 24.58 32.31 16.94
CA GLU A 49 23.75 33.48 16.59
C GLU A 49 22.70 33.14 15.55
N ASP A 50 23.07 32.39 14.53
CA ASP A 50 22.17 31.97 13.47
C ASP A 50 21.58 30.57 13.74
N ASP A 51 20.32 30.37 13.42
CA ASP A 51 19.70 29.05 13.38
C ASP A 51 19.80 28.48 11.96
N PRO A 52 20.68 27.50 11.72
CA PRO A 52 20.89 26.93 10.38
C PRO A 52 19.60 26.32 9.82
N GLN A 53 18.72 25.82 10.68
CA GLN A 53 17.49 25.19 10.27
C GLN A 53 16.49 26.22 9.70
N VAL A 54 16.34 27.37 10.36
CA VAL A 54 15.44 28.46 9.90
C VAL A 54 15.91 29.01 8.56
N ILE A 55 17.23 29.19 8.40
CA ILE A 55 17.81 29.69 7.15
C ILE A 55 17.65 28.67 6.03
N PHE A 56 17.90 27.40 6.32
CA PHE A 56 17.69 26.30 5.37
C PHE A 56 16.23 26.20 4.92
N GLU A 57 15.27 26.29 5.82
CA GLU A 57 13.84 26.30 5.49
C GLU A 57 13.46 27.51 4.63
N SER A 58 14.00 28.68 4.94
CA SER A 58 13.73 29.92 4.20
C SER A 58 14.24 29.86 2.76
N ILE A 59 15.47 29.37 2.56
CA ILE A 59 16.08 29.25 1.22
C ILE A 59 15.34 28.20 0.39
N ASN A 60 14.99 27.06 0.97
CA ASN A 60 14.30 25.98 0.27
C ASN A 60 12.84 26.33 -0.11
N SER A 61 12.22 27.31 0.57
CA SER A 61 10.87 27.78 0.20
C SER A 61 10.81 28.46 -1.19
N THR A 62 11.95 28.77 -1.80
CA THR A 62 12.07 29.42 -3.11
C THR A 62 12.54 28.49 -4.24
N GLY A 63 12.83 27.22 -3.94
CA GLY A 63 13.36 26.20 -4.88
C GLY A 63 12.43 25.00 -5.09
N LEU A 64 13.03 23.86 -5.42
CA LEU A 64 12.32 22.57 -5.40
C LEU A 64 11.98 22.21 -3.96
N ASP A 65 10.70 22.00 -3.67
CA ASP A 65 10.25 21.62 -2.32
C ASP A 65 10.92 20.31 -1.89
N LEU A 66 11.57 20.35 -0.72
CA LEU A 66 12.05 19.14 -0.07
C LEU A 66 10.90 18.31 0.45
N SER A 67 11.08 16.98 0.46
CA SER A 67 10.12 16.09 1.11
C SER A 67 10.09 16.34 2.63
N ASN A 68 8.98 15.99 3.29
CA ASN A 68 8.93 16.06 4.75
C ASN A 68 10.02 15.22 5.42
N ALA A 69 10.36 14.07 4.83
CA ALA A 69 11.42 13.20 5.31
C ALA A 69 12.80 13.89 5.24
N ASP A 70 13.09 14.65 4.17
CA ASP A 70 14.33 15.41 4.07
C ASP A 70 14.41 16.53 5.12
N LEU A 71 13.30 17.24 5.34
CA LEU A 71 13.22 18.26 6.37
C LEU A 71 13.43 17.67 7.76
N ILE A 72 12.82 16.52 8.07
CA ILE A 72 13.00 15.81 9.34
C ILE A 72 14.43 15.32 9.49
N ARG A 73 15.04 14.75 8.44
CA ARG A 73 16.44 14.33 8.44
C ARG A 73 17.35 15.49 8.82
N ASN A 74 17.20 16.60 8.12
CA ASN A 74 18.01 17.78 8.35
C ASN A 74 17.83 18.32 9.77
N PHE A 75 16.59 18.43 10.24
CA PHE A 75 16.30 18.84 11.62
C PHE A 75 17.01 17.95 12.66
N LEU A 76 17.06 16.65 12.45
CA LEU A 76 17.68 15.71 13.39
C LEU A 76 19.22 15.69 13.32
N LEU A 77 19.79 15.89 12.13
CA LEU A 77 21.22 15.71 11.91
C LEU A 77 22.02 17.03 11.91
N MET A 78 21.49 18.12 11.34
CA MET A 78 22.26 19.37 11.20
C MET A 78 22.74 19.98 12.53
N ASN A 79 22.00 19.76 13.61
CA ASN A 79 22.33 20.31 14.94
C ASN A 79 22.92 19.26 15.89
N ALA A 80 23.33 18.10 15.36
CA ALA A 80 23.94 17.05 16.16
C ALA A 80 25.46 17.22 16.27
N ASP A 81 26.01 17.02 17.46
CA ASP A 81 27.48 17.12 17.68
C ASP A 81 28.25 16.02 16.94
N ASP A 82 27.62 14.85 16.69
CA ASP A 82 28.22 13.69 16.00
C ASP A 82 27.31 13.22 14.87
N GLN A 83 27.22 14.08 13.85
CA GLN A 83 26.29 13.90 12.72
C GLN A 83 26.56 12.60 11.95
N ASP A 84 27.83 12.30 11.64
CA ASP A 84 28.21 11.13 10.83
C ASP A 84 27.84 9.83 11.55
N ARG A 85 28.12 9.74 12.85
CA ARG A 85 27.76 8.56 13.67
C ARG A 85 26.24 8.35 13.72
N LEU A 86 25.46 9.42 13.91
CA LEU A 86 24.00 9.32 13.96
C LEU A 86 23.43 8.96 12.60
N TYR A 87 23.97 9.47 11.52
CA TYR A 87 23.60 9.11 10.17
C TYR A 87 23.85 7.62 9.91
N GLU A 88 25.09 7.15 10.13
CA GLU A 88 25.49 5.77 9.83
C GLU A 88 24.77 4.74 10.70
N ASN A 89 24.62 5.01 12.01
CA ASN A 89 24.04 4.04 12.95
C ASN A 89 22.51 3.96 12.90
N TYR A 90 21.84 5.04 12.51
CA TYR A 90 20.40 5.12 12.58
C TYR A 90 19.73 5.50 11.25
N TRP A 91 20.05 6.68 10.70
CA TRP A 91 19.33 7.19 9.54
C TRP A 91 19.51 6.34 8.29
N LEU A 92 20.74 5.93 8.00
CA LEU A 92 21.06 5.08 6.86
C LEU A 92 20.28 3.77 6.87
N PHE A 93 20.05 3.19 8.07
CA PHE A 93 19.20 2.00 8.22
C PHE A 93 17.74 2.31 7.86
N ILE A 94 17.19 3.42 8.39
CA ILE A 94 15.82 3.87 8.10
C ILE A 94 15.64 4.04 6.60
N GLU A 95 16.56 4.76 5.97
CA GLU A 95 16.54 5.02 4.54
C GLU A 95 16.61 3.73 3.72
N LYS A 96 17.58 2.84 4.00
CA LYS A 96 17.71 1.55 3.32
C LYS A 96 16.50 0.63 3.50
N THR A 97 15.87 0.68 4.67
CA THR A 97 14.69 -0.16 4.98
C THR A 97 13.45 0.32 4.24
N LEU A 98 13.27 1.63 4.07
CA LEU A 98 12.03 2.22 3.55
C LEU A 98 12.14 2.69 2.10
N ARG A 99 13.34 2.83 1.57
CA ARG A 99 13.58 3.29 0.20
C ARG A 99 13.36 2.17 -0.80
N ASN A 100 12.51 2.39 -1.79
CA ASN A 100 12.45 1.56 -2.98
C ASN A 100 13.24 2.27 -4.10
N LYS A 101 14.36 1.72 -4.53
CA LYS A 101 15.36 2.16 -5.53
C LYS A 101 15.38 3.65 -5.91
N MET A 102 14.25 4.29 -6.23
CA MET A 102 14.12 5.70 -6.62
C MET A 102 12.92 6.42 -5.99
N ASP A 103 12.15 5.75 -5.13
CA ASP A 103 10.93 6.31 -4.56
C ASP A 103 11.10 6.56 -3.06
N TYR A 104 11.10 7.83 -2.68
CA TYR A 104 11.14 8.29 -1.29
C TYR A 104 9.74 8.41 -0.66
N SER A 105 8.67 8.10 -1.38
CA SER A 105 7.29 8.25 -0.89
C SER A 105 7.01 7.45 0.37
N ASN A 106 7.69 6.33 0.57
CA ASN A 106 7.56 5.51 1.76
C ASN A 106 8.13 6.17 3.02
N LEU A 107 9.13 7.05 2.91
CA LEU A 107 9.66 7.79 4.07
C LEU A 107 8.62 8.79 4.58
N ASP A 108 8.03 9.60 3.70
CA ASP A 108 6.96 10.52 4.09
C ASP A 108 5.73 9.77 4.63
N ALA A 109 5.36 8.64 4.00
CA ALA A 109 4.30 7.78 4.47
C ALA A 109 4.61 7.21 5.88
N PHE A 110 5.83 6.76 6.12
CA PHE A 110 6.28 6.29 7.43
C PHE A 110 6.12 7.38 8.51
N PHE A 111 6.66 8.58 8.26
CA PHE A 111 6.55 9.68 9.22
C PHE A 111 5.10 10.07 9.49
N MET A 112 4.25 10.05 8.46
CA MET A 112 2.81 10.29 8.63
C MET A 112 2.19 9.26 9.59
N GLN A 113 2.42 7.97 9.38
CA GLN A 113 1.87 6.91 10.22
C GLN A 113 2.46 6.95 11.64
N TYR A 114 3.75 7.24 11.76
CA TYR A 114 4.44 7.38 13.04
C TYR A 114 3.86 8.54 13.88
N ILE A 115 3.63 9.71 13.29
CA ILE A 115 3.02 10.85 13.99
C ILE A 115 1.58 10.52 14.43
N LEU A 116 0.79 9.89 13.56
CA LEU A 116 -0.57 9.44 13.91
C LEU A 116 -0.55 8.46 15.10
N TYR A 117 0.37 7.50 15.07
CA TYR A 117 0.60 6.54 16.15
C TYR A 117 0.94 7.25 17.47
N LYS A 118 1.93 8.15 17.46
CA LYS A 118 2.45 8.82 18.69
C LYS A 118 1.47 9.82 19.27
N THR A 119 0.76 10.55 18.43
CA THR A 119 -0.08 11.66 18.88
C THR A 119 -1.55 11.30 19.00
N SER A 120 -1.99 10.24 18.32
CA SER A 120 -3.41 9.93 18.12
C SER A 120 -4.22 11.14 17.65
N LYS A 121 -3.63 11.99 16.78
CA LYS A 121 -4.27 13.20 16.24
C LYS A 121 -4.14 13.20 14.71
N PRO A 122 -5.19 13.59 13.99
CA PRO A 122 -5.10 13.77 12.55
C PRO A 122 -4.05 14.82 12.18
N VAL A 123 -3.23 14.49 11.19
CA VAL A 123 -2.20 15.37 10.62
C VAL A 123 -2.35 15.35 9.10
N ASN A 124 -2.18 16.49 8.45
CA ASN A 124 -2.08 16.55 6.99
C ASN A 124 -0.61 16.61 6.53
N SER A 125 -0.35 16.30 5.27
CA SER A 125 1.00 16.25 4.71
C SER A 125 1.75 17.57 4.82
N ARG A 126 1.06 18.72 4.67
CA ARG A 126 1.69 20.05 4.75
C ARG A 126 2.15 20.40 6.17
N GLN A 127 1.60 19.76 7.18
CA GLN A 127 1.91 20.00 8.59
C GLN A 127 2.77 18.88 9.20
N LEU A 128 3.17 17.90 8.42
CA LEU A 128 3.87 16.71 8.90
C LEU A 128 5.18 17.08 9.59
N TYR A 129 6.03 17.85 8.93
CA TYR A 129 7.30 18.31 9.48
C TYR A 129 7.11 19.10 10.80
N HIS A 130 6.23 20.09 10.81
CA HIS A 130 5.96 20.88 12.02
C HIS A 130 5.40 20.02 13.16
N SER A 131 4.57 19.03 12.84
CA SER A 131 4.04 18.09 13.82
C SER A 131 5.12 17.22 14.42
N PHE A 132 6.10 16.81 13.61
CA PHE A 132 7.28 16.07 14.08
C PHE A 132 8.15 16.90 15.00
N VAL A 133 8.50 18.14 14.61
CA VAL A 133 9.29 19.06 15.43
C VAL A 133 8.59 19.33 16.77
N LYS A 134 7.28 19.53 16.73
CA LYS A 134 6.48 19.68 17.96
C LYS A 134 6.55 18.43 18.85
N LEU A 135 6.37 17.23 18.27
CA LEU A 135 6.49 15.96 19.01
C LEU A 135 7.86 15.84 19.66
N PHE A 136 8.93 16.16 18.92
CA PHE A 136 10.30 16.12 19.43
C PHE A 136 10.49 17.05 20.63
N LYS A 137 10.05 18.32 20.51
CA LYS A 137 10.20 19.33 21.56
C LYS A 137 9.33 19.02 22.80
N ASP A 138 8.08 18.68 22.60
CA ASP A 138 7.11 18.39 23.68
C ASP A 138 7.55 17.21 24.56
N ASN A 139 8.17 16.18 23.95
CA ASN A 139 8.66 15.00 24.65
C ASN A 139 10.14 15.13 25.10
N LYS A 140 10.79 16.26 24.83
CA LYS A 140 12.20 16.52 25.18
C LYS A 140 13.15 15.41 24.70
N TYR A 141 12.92 14.91 23.47
CA TYR A 141 13.80 13.93 22.88
C TYR A 141 15.20 14.47 22.67
N THR A 142 16.21 13.60 22.84
CA THR A 142 17.53 13.82 22.22
C THR A 142 17.51 13.27 20.78
N GLN A 143 18.40 13.76 19.92
CA GLN A 143 18.51 13.28 18.53
C GLN A 143 18.72 11.76 18.48
N GLU A 144 19.60 11.24 19.32
CA GLU A 144 19.90 9.81 19.37
C GLU A 144 18.70 8.97 19.85
N ALA A 145 17.98 9.43 20.87
CA ALA A 145 16.82 8.71 21.39
C ALA A 145 15.69 8.60 20.36
N ILE A 146 15.38 9.70 19.66
CA ILE A 146 14.35 9.68 18.63
C ILE A 146 14.80 8.88 17.40
N LEU A 147 16.05 8.97 16.98
CA LEU A 147 16.59 8.20 15.86
C LEU A 147 16.58 6.69 16.16
N ALA A 148 16.91 6.28 17.38
CA ALA A 148 16.79 4.87 17.80
C ALA A 148 15.32 4.38 17.78
N GLU A 149 14.41 5.22 18.22
CA GLU A 149 12.97 4.92 18.18
C GLU A 149 12.47 4.84 16.73
N LEU A 150 12.85 5.80 15.88
CA LEU A 150 12.48 5.80 14.45
C LEU A 150 13.02 4.57 13.72
N LYS A 151 14.25 4.15 14.02
CA LYS A 151 14.85 2.93 13.47
C LYS A 151 14.00 1.69 13.78
N TYR A 152 13.56 1.56 15.04
CA TYR A 152 12.68 0.47 15.47
C TYR A 152 11.34 0.46 14.72
N TYR A 153 10.68 1.61 14.62
CA TYR A 153 9.39 1.68 13.90
C TYR A 153 9.54 1.62 12.39
N ALA A 154 10.70 2.02 11.83
CA ALA A 154 10.99 1.84 10.40
C ALA A 154 11.10 0.36 10.02
N GLU A 155 11.67 -0.49 10.89
CA GLU A 155 11.69 -1.94 10.68
C GLU A 155 10.28 -2.54 10.65
N ILE A 156 9.42 -2.15 11.59
CA ILE A 156 8.00 -2.56 11.62
C ILE A 156 7.27 -2.07 10.36
N PHE A 157 7.44 -0.81 9.98
CA PHE A 157 6.81 -0.25 8.78
C PHE A 157 7.32 -0.91 7.51
N GLY A 158 8.62 -1.21 7.43
CA GLY A 158 9.21 -1.97 6.33
C GLY A 158 8.55 -3.34 6.15
N ALA A 159 8.23 -4.01 7.25
CA ALA A 159 7.46 -5.26 7.20
C ALA A 159 6.03 -5.06 6.67
N PHE A 160 5.38 -3.93 7.01
CA PHE A 160 4.06 -3.62 6.44
C PHE A 160 4.12 -3.40 4.93
N VAL A 161 5.17 -2.74 4.43
CA VAL A 161 5.32 -2.37 3.02
C VAL A 161 5.92 -3.48 2.17
N TYR A 162 6.88 -4.22 2.68
CA TYR A 162 7.65 -5.22 1.90
C TYR A 162 7.47 -6.65 2.37
N GLY A 163 6.93 -6.87 3.57
CA GLY A 163 6.96 -8.15 4.27
C GLY A 163 8.27 -8.35 5.03
N SER A 164 8.32 -9.35 5.90
CA SER A 164 9.51 -9.66 6.69
C SER A 164 9.63 -11.16 6.95
N LYS A 165 10.84 -11.67 6.83
CA LYS A 165 11.15 -13.07 7.20
C LYS A 165 11.12 -13.31 8.72
N ALA A 166 11.07 -12.23 9.51
CA ALA A 166 10.95 -12.33 10.97
C ALA A 166 9.55 -12.73 11.44
N TYR A 167 8.54 -12.67 10.55
CA TYR A 167 7.14 -12.98 10.88
C TYR A 167 6.67 -14.23 10.13
N SER A 168 5.66 -14.91 10.70
CA SER A 168 5.05 -16.09 10.09
C SER A 168 4.45 -15.78 8.70
N GLU A 169 4.27 -16.83 7.89
CA GLU A 169 3.62 -16.67 6.58
C GLU A 169 2.19 -16.17 6.70
N LYS A 170 1.47 -16.51 7.76
CA LYS A 170 0.10 -16.00 8.00
C LYS A 170 0.09 -14.50 8.25
N ILE A 171 1.04 -13.97 9.06
CA ILE A 171 1.22 -12.53 9.25
C ILE A 171 1.56 -11.87 7.92
N ASN A 172 2.55 -12.38 7.19
CA ASN A 172 2.98 -11.83 5.92
C ASN A 172 1.87 -11.85 4.86
N ARG A 173 1.06 -12.90 4.81
CA ARG A 173 -0.10 -13.02 3.91
C ARG A 173 -1.14 -11.93 4.20
N SER A 174 -1.48 -11.72 5.47
CA SER A 174 -2.45 -10.67 5.85
C SER A 174 -1.91 -9.28 5.55
N LEU A 175 -0.65 -8.99 5.85
CA LEU A 175 0.02 -7.74 5.50
C LEU A 175 0.07 -7.52 3.98
N ARG A 176 0.34 -8.57 3.19
CA ARG A 176 0.29 -8.53 1.72
C ARG A 176 -1.12 -8.18 1.22
N GLY A 177 -2.15 -8.79 1.80
CA GLY A 177 -3.55 -8.46 1.49
C GLY A 177 -3.87 -6.99 1.74
N LEU A 178 -3.49 -6.46 2.90
CA LEU A 178 -3.67 -5.04 3.23
C LEU A 178 -2.94 -4.11 2.23
N ARG A 179 -1.71 -4.47 1.82
CA ARG A 179 -0.96 -3.71 0.80
C ARG A 179 -1.65 -3.73 -0.56
N VAL A 180 -1.99 -4.91 -1.07
CA VAL A 180 -2.63 -5.08 -2.38
C VAL A 180 -3.95 -4.32 -2.43
N LEU A 181 -4.71 -4.33 -1.34
CA LEU A 181 -5.96 -3.57 -1.19
C LEU A 181 -5.73 -2.08 -0.85
N ASN A 182 -4.48 -1.63 -0.77
CA ASN A 182 -4.10 -0.25 -0.42
C ASN A 182 -4.71 0.24 0.91
N GLN A 183 -4.79 -0.64 1.91
CA GLN A 183 -5.42 -0.36 3.20
C GLN A 183 -4.40 0.15 4.24
N THR A 184 -3.74 1.28 3.94
CA THR A 184 -2.70 1.87 4.80
C THR A 184 -3.24 2.62 6.01
N THR A 185 -4.53 2.92 6.04
CA THR A 185 -5.18 3.67 7.14
C THR A 185 -5.13 2.95 8.48
N CYS A 186 -4.97 1.61 8.48
CA CYS A 186 -4.85 0.82 9.70
C CYS A 186 -3.44 0.80 10.32
N TYR A 187 -2.42 1.31 9.64
CA TYR A 187 -1.03 1.23 10.09
C TYR A 187 -0.75 1.90 11.45
N PRO A 188 -1.35 3.06 11.82
CA PRO A 188 -1.16 3.61 13.17
C PRO A 188 -1.62 2.65 14.27
N PHE A 189 -2.72 1.92 14.04
CA PHE A 189 -3.18 0.88 14.94
C PHE A 189 -2.23 -0.33 14.95
N LEU A 190 -1.75 -0.74 13.77
CA LEU A 190 -0.80 -1.85 13.66
C LEU A 190 0.54 -1.56 14.34
N PHE A 191 1.03 -0.33 14.38
CA PHE A 191 2.20 0.02 15.17
C PHE A 191 2.01 -0.33 16.65
N HIS A 192 0.85 -0.06 17.24
CA HIS A 192 0.55 -0.46 18.60
C HIS A 192 0.49 -1.98 18.77
N VAL A 193 -0.11 -2.70 17.81
CA VAL A 193 -0.21 -4.17 17.85
C VAL A 193 1.16 -4.81 17.81
N PHE A 194 2.04 -4.36 16.91
CA PHE A 194 3.39 -4.92 16.77
C PHE A 194 4.31 -4.50 17.93
N ASP A 195 4.13 -3.29 18.47
CA ASP A 195 4.83 -2.85 19.68
C ASP A 195 4.44 -3.73 20.89
N ASP A 196 3.14 -3.98 21.10
CA ASP A 196 2.65 -4.89 22.14
C ASP A 196 3.14 -6.34 21.89
N TYR A 197 3.26 -6.80 20.65
CA TYR A 197 3.83 -8.11 20.31
C TYR A 197 5.32 -8.20 20.65
N HIS A 198 6.12 -7.23 20.26
CA HIS A 198 7.56 -7.21 20.55
C HIS A 198 7.83 -7.08 22.05
N LYS A 199 6.97 -6.37 22.79
CA LYS A 199 6.99 -6.27 24.26
C LYS A 199 6.42 -7.52 24.97
N LYS A 200 6.00 -8.55 24.23
CA LYS A 200 5.43 -9.80 24.77
C LYS A 200 4.13 -9.59 25.56
N VAL A 201 3.39 -8.51 25.25
CA VAL A 201 2.04 -8.29 25.81
C VAL A 201 1.03 -9.21 25.14
N ILE A 202 1.22 -9.50 23.85
CA ILE A 202 0.45 -10.45 23.06
C ILE A 202 1.39 -11.42 22.33
N ASP A 203 0.88 -12.60 22.00
CA ASP A 203 1.59 -13.61 21.25
C ASP A 203 1.36 -13.51 19.73
N GLU A 204 2.13 -14.28 18.97
CA GLU A 204 2.04 -14.30 17.50
C GLU A 204 0.66 -14.75 17.02
N ALA A 205 0.06 -15.74 17.68
CA ALA A 205 -1.28 -16.22 17.34
C ALA A 205 -2.35 -15.13 17.48
N THR A 206 -2.20 -14.25 18.45
CA THR A 206 -3.07 -13.09 18.63
C THR A 206 -2.85 -12.06 17.51
N VAL A 207 -1.61 -11.80 17.10
CA VAL A 207 -1.30 -10.92 15.96
C VAL A 207 -1.91 -11.48 14.67
N GLU A 208 -1.76 -12.79 14.40
CA GLU A 208 -2.38 -13.46 13.25
C GLU A 208 -3.88 -13.25 13.20
N LYS A 209 -4.59 -13.45 14.33
CA LYS A 209 -6.04 -13.24 14.44
C LYS A 209 -6.43 -11.79 14.19
N ILE A 210 -5.70 -10.83 14.76
CA ILE A 210 -5.96 -9.40 14.58
C ILE A 210 -5.80 -9.01 13.11
N LEU A 211 -4.71 -9.40 12.47
CA LEU A 211 -4.44 -9.08 11.07
C LEU A 211 -5.47 -9.70 10.13
N HIS A 212 -5.82 -10.96 10.34
CA HIS A 212 -6.87 -11.63 9.57
C HIS A 212 -8.23 -10.93 9.72
N PHE A 213 -8.58 -10.57 10.95
CA PHE A 213 -9.82 -9.84 11.25
C PHE A 213 -9.86 -8.47 10.56
N LEU A 214 -8.76 -7.70 10.65
CA LEU A 214 -8.67 -6.38 10.01
C LEU A 214 -8.74 -6.49 8.47
N LEU A 215 -8.05 -7.47 7.89
CA LEU A 215 -8.14 -7.72 6.46
C LEU A 215 -9.57 -8.10 6.05
N SER A 216 -10.21 -9.00 6.80
CA SER A 216 -11.60 -9.39 6.57
C SER A 216 -12.57 -8.21 6.70
N TYR A 217 -12.41 -7.39 7.74
CA TYR A 217 -13.20 -6.18 7.96
C TYR A 217 -13.09 -5.19 6.79
N LEU A 218 -11.86 -4.87 6.39
CA LEU A 218 -11.61 -3.91 5.32
C LEU A 218 -12.04 -4.44 3.95
N LEU A 219 -11.82 -5.73 3.68
CA LEU A 219 -12.28 -6.39 2.46
C LEU A 219 -13.81 -6.36 2.35
N ARG A 220 -14.53 -6.71 3.43
CA ARG A 220 -16.01 -6.65 3.46
C ARG A 220 -16.51 -5.25 3.15
N ARG A 221 -15.91 -4.22 3.74
CA ARG A 221 -16.29 -2.82 3.47
C ARG A 221 -16.09 -2.45 2.00
N MET A 222 -14.95 -2.85 1.41
CA MET A 222 -14.67 -2.59 -0.01
C MET A 222 -15.68 -3.26 -0.93
N VAL A 223 -15.95 -4.54 -0.71
CA VAL A 223 -16.91 -5.30 -1.51
C VAL A 223 -18.33 -4.76 -1.37
N CYS A 224 -18.73 -4.37 -0.16
CA CYS A 224 -20.05 -3.77 0.11
C CYS A 224 -20.15 -2.28 -0.27
N GLY A 225 -19.11 -1.69 -0.86
CA GLY A 225 -19.11 -0.29 -1.28
C GLY A 225 -19.20 0.72 -0.13
N VAL A 226 -18.80 0.33 1.10
CA VAL A 226 -18.84 1.23 2.26
C VAL A 226 -17.72 2.26 2.18
N PRO A 227 -18.01 3.57 2.23
CA PRO A 227 -17.01 4.61 2.12
C PRO A 227 -15.88 4.50 3.14
N SER A 228 -14.64 4.79 2.73
CA SER A 228 -13.44 4.68 3.56
C SER A 228 -13.06 5.98 4.31
N ASN A 229 -13.80 7.07 4.12
CA ASN A 229 -13.47 8.41 4.65
C ASN A 229 -13.37 8.47 6.19
N THR A 230 -14.06 7.59 6.91
CA THR A 230 -14.04 7.51 8.38
C THR A 230 -12.89 6.69 8.93
N LEU A 231 -12.29 5.80 8.11
CA LEU A 231 -11.29 4.83 8.57
C LEU A 231 -10.02 5.47 9.13
N ARG A 232 -9.56 6.59 8.56
CA ARG A 232 -8.40 7.30 9.10
C ARG A 232 -8.67 7.75 10.55
N GLY A 233 -9.82 8.34 10.81
CA GLY A 233 -10.22 8.73 12.16
C GLY A 233 -10.36 7.52 13.09
N LEU A 234 -11.04 6.46 12.62
CA LEU A 234 -11.21 5.23 13.37
C LEU A 234 -9.86 4.68 13.84
N PHE A 235 -8.95 4.38 12.93
CA PHE A 235 -7.67 3.71 13.23
C PHE A 235 -6.69 4.60 14.02
N THR A 236 -6.76 5.93 13.88
CA THR A 236 -5.96 6.85 14.67
C THR A 236 -6.31 6.77 16.15
N TYR A 237 -7.59 6.56 16.49
CA TYR A 237 -8.05 6.53 17.88
C TYR A 237 -8.32 5.13 18.43
N LEU A 238 -8.37 4.10 17.58
CA LEU A 238 -8.84 2.76 17.89
C LEU A 238 -8.13 2.15 19.11
N TYR A 239 -6.80 2.20 19.13
CA TYR A 239 -6.02 1.64 20.23
C TYR A 239 -6.38 2.29 21.57
N ASN A 240 -6.39 3.61 21.61
CA ASN A 240 -6.70 4.35 22.83
C ASN A 240 -8.13 4.14 23.31
N ARG A 241 -9.09 3.97 22.38
CA ARG A 241 -10.49 3.69 22.74
C ARG A 241 -10.68 2.32 23.38
N ILE A 242 -9.91 1.33 22.96
CA ILE A 242 -10.05 -0.06 23.41
C ILE A 242 -9.13 -0.33 24.59
N PHE A 243 -7.83 0.02 24.48
CA PHE A 243 -6.76 -0.49 25.34
C PHE A 243 -6.28 0.49 26.41
N LYS A 244 -6.92 1.65 26.56
CA LYS A 244 -6.78 2.45 27.80
C LYS A 244 -7.23 1.66 29.04
N VAL A 245 -8.19 0.75 28.87
CA VAL A 245 -8.60 -0.19 29.92
C VAL A 245 -7.65 -1.38 29.90
N GLN A 246 -6.77 -1.48 30.90
CA GLN A 246 -5.72 -2.51 30.97
C GLN A 246 -6.25 -3.94 30.88
N SER A 247 -7.43 -4.24 31.46
CA SER A 247 -8.06 -5.56 31.38
C SER A 247 -8.38 -5.99 29.93
N ASN A 248 -8.53 -5.05 28.98
CA ASN A 248 -8.77 -5.37 27.58
C ASN A 248 -7.53 -5.97 26.90
N LYS A 249 -6.31 -5.71 27.41
CA LYS A 249 -5.10 -6.32 26.88
C LYS A 249 -5.00 -7.82 27.16
N GLN A 250 -5.68 -8.34 28.17
CA GLN A 250 -5.77 -9.77 28.46
C GLN A 250 -6.69 -10.52 27.47
N LYS A 251 -7.63 -9.81 26.84
CA LYS A 251 -8.58 -10.32 25.84
C LYS A 251 -8.52 -9.46 24.57
N TYR A 252 -7.32 -9.31 24.05
CA TYR A 252 -7.01 -8.31 23.04
C TYR A 252 -7.87 -8.43 21.77
N TYR A 253 -7.92 -9.63 21.22
CA TYR A 253 -8.72 -9.91 20.01
C TYR A 253 -10.23 -9.71 20.28
N GLU A 254 -10.75 -10.23 21.39
CA GLU A 254 -12.16 -10.15 21.75
C GLU A 254 -12.60 -8.70 21.99
N ALA A 255 -11.72 -7.88 22.60
CA ALA A 255 -11.97 -6.47 22.82
C ALA A 255 -12.05 -5.69 21.50
N LEU A 256 -11.12 -5.95 20.56
CA LEU A 256 -11.13 -5.37 19.23
C LEU A 256 -12.38 -5.78 18.44
N ASN A 257 -12.67 -7.05 18.42
CA ASN A 257 -13.84 -7.63 17.73
C ASN A 257 -15.13 -7.00 18.25
N LYS A 258 -15.36 -7.05 19.57
CA LYS A 258 -16.54 -6.46 20.19
C LYS A 258 -16.67 -4.98 19.86
N PHE A 259 -15.58 -4.22 19.91
CA PHE A 259 -15.61 -2.80 19.59
C PHE A 259 -16.09 -2.54 18.16
N LEU A 260 -15.51 -3.20 17.16
CA LEU A 260 -15.83 -2.97 15.76
C LEU A 260 -17.22 -3.46 15.36
N PHE A 261 -17.79 -4.43 16.07
CA PHE A 261 -19.18 -4.83 15.90
C PHE A 261 -20.20 -3.90 16.60
N THR A 262 -19.76 -3.09 17.56
CA THR A 262 -20.65 -2.18 18.32
C THR A 262 -20.52 -0.72 17.94
N VAL A 263 -19.53 -0.37 17.11
CA VAL A 263 -19.30 1.01 16.65
C VAL A 263 -20.41 1.46 15.70
N SER A 264 -20.50 2.77 15.48
CA SER A 264 -21.54 3.40 14.63
C SER A 264 -21.64 2.76 13.25
N SER A 265 -22.81 2.86 12.62
CA SER A 265 -23.11 2.27 11.30
C SER A 265 -22.10 2.58 10.20
N LYS A 266 -21.46 3.77 10.26
CA LYS A 266 -20.44 4.18 9.26
C LYS A 266 -19.14 3.38 9.36
N ASP A 267 -18.84 2.84 10.52
CA ASP A 267 -17.61 2.07 10.80
C ASP A 267 -17.91 0.60 11.12
N ALA A 268 -19.19 0.21 11.10
CA ALA A 268 -19.61 -1.15 11.41
C ALA A 268 -19.04 -2.18 10.42
N VAL A 269 -18.91 -3.40 10.92
CA VAL A 269 -18.56 -4.57 10.11
C VAL A 269 -19.77 -4.96 9.27
N PRO A 270 -19.69 -5.01 7.93
CA PRO A 270 -20.79 -5.55 7.12
C PRO A 270 -21.11 -7.00 7.49
N SER A 271 -22.39 -7.30 7.61
CA SER A 271 -22.85 -8.65 7.97
C SER A 271 -22.42 -9.70 6.94
N ALA A 272 -22.39 -10.97 7.35
CA ALA A 272 -22.08 -12.07 6.43
C ALA A 272 -23.06 -12.16 5.25
N LEU A 273 -24.33 -11.79 5.46
CA LEU A 273 -25.36 -11.78 4.41
C LEU A 273 -25.13 -10.67 3.41
N GLU A 274 -24.86 -9.42 3.87
CA GLU A 274 -24.54 -8.28 3.00
C GLU A 274 -23.28 -8.55 2.19
N PHE A 275 -22.24 -9.08 2.82
CA PHE A 275 -20.99 -9.42 2.15
C PHE A 275 -21.18 -10.50 1.08
N ASN A 276 -21.88 -11.59 1.40
CA ASN A 276 -22.16 -12.65 0.44
C ASN A 276 -22.98 -12.14 -0.77
N LYS A 277 -24.02 -11.34 -0.51
CA LYS A 277 -24.80 -10.72 -1.58
C LYS A 277 -23.94 -9.82 -2.45
N ALA A 278 -23.16 -8.92 -1.84
CA ALA A 278 -22.30 -7.99 -2.57
C ALA A 278 -21.23 -8.71 -3.42
N LEU A 279 -20.63 -9.81 -2.91
CA LEU A 279 -19.70 -10.63 -3.71
C LEU A 279 -20.32 -11.17 -5.00
N GLN A 280 -21.63 -11.43 -5.01
CA GLN A 280 -22.33 -11.98 -6.17
C GLN A 280 -22.82 -10.89 -7.14
N THR A 281 -23.13 -9.69 -6.65
CA THR A 281 -23.86 -8.68 -7.43
C THR A 281 -23.12 -7.35 -7.63
N ALA A 282 -22.07 -7.09 -6.86
CA ALA A 282 -21.34 -5.81 -6.98
C ALA A 282 -20.47 -5.76 -8.24
N ASN A 283 -20.29 -4.56 -8.77
CA ASN A 283 -19.30 -4.29 -9.80
C ASN A 283 -17.89 -4.38 -9.19
N ILE A 284 -17.31 -5.58 -9.19
CA ILE A 284 -15.98 -5.87 -8.65
C ILE A 284 -14.89 -5.31 -9.57
N TYR A 285 -15.10 -5.31 -10.87
CA TYR A 285 -14.16 -4.84 -11.87
C TYR A 285 -13.83 -3.34 -11.73
N GLY A 286 -14.78 -2.54 -11.25
CA GLY A 286 -14.60 -1.10 -11.03
C GLY A 286 -13.47 -0.73 -10.06
N ASN A 287 -13.03 -1.69 -9.23
CA ASN A 287 -11.83 -1.55 -8.39
C ASN A 287 -10.81 -2.62 -8.77
N ASN A 288 -9.83 -2.24 -9.59
CA ASN A 288 -8.83 -3.18 -10.11
C ASN A 288 -8.05 -3.92 -9.01
N ALA A 289 -7.65 -3.22 -7.94
CA ALA A 289 -6.92 -3.83 -6.83
C ALA A 289 -7.78 -4.88 -6.10
N LEU A 290 -9.04 -4.56 -5.83
CA LEU A 290 -10.01 -5.49 -5.22
C LEU A 290 -10.26 -6.69 -6.12
N CYS A 291 -10.52 -6.46 -7.41
CA CYS A 291 -10.79 -7.52 -8.38
C CYS A 291 -9.62 -8.51 -8.48
N ARG A 292 -8.41 -7.99 -8.70
CA ARG A 292 -7.19 -8.82 -8.75
C ARG A 292 -6.94 -9.56 -7.45
N PHE A 293 -7.13 -8.90 -6.31
CA PHE A 293 -6.97 -9.52 -5.01
C PHE A 293 -7.92 -10.72 -4.85
N LEU A 294 -9.21 -10.52 -5.12
CA LEU A 294 -10.22 -11.59 -4.98
C LEU A 294 -9.93 -12.77 -5.91
N LEU A 295 -9.69 -12.51 -7.19
CA LEU A 295 -9.44 -13.57 -8.16
C LEU A 295 -8.18 -14.37 -7.84
N LEU A 296 -7.08 -13.69 -7.51
CA LEU A 296 -5.83 -14.37 -7.16
C LEU A 296 -5.90 -15.07 -5.80
N ASP A 297 -6.63 -14.51 -4.83
CA ASP A 297 -6.82 -15.16 -3.54
C ASP A 297 -7.70 -16.41 -3.66
N ILE A 298 -8.75 -16.39 -4.51
CA ILE A 298 -9.56 -17.56 -4.84
C ILE A 298 -8.68 -18.64 -5.47
N GLU A 299 -7.93 -18.29 -6.50
CA GLU A 299 -7.10 -19.24 -7.25
C GLU A 299 -6.00 -19.87 -6.39
N ASN A 300 -5.23 -19.03 -5.73
CA ASN A 300 -4.05 -19.48 -4.98
C ASN A 300 -4.40 -20.19 -3.68
N GLY A 301 -5.49 -19.82 -3.02
CA GLY A 301 -5.91 -20.42 -1.77
C GLY A 301 -4.78 -20.52 -0.76
N ASP A 302 -4.67 -21.71 -0.14
CA ASP A 302 -3.55 -22.12 0.71
C ASP A 302 -2.54 -23.01 -0.05
N GLY A 303 -2.60 -22.99 -1.40
CA GLY A 303 -1.77 -23.80 -2.27
C GLY A 303 -0.28 -23.45 -2.18
N LYS A 304 0.57 -24.48 -2.40
CA LYS A 304 2.03 -24.32 -2.43
C LYS A 304 2.50 -23.65 -3.72
N GLU A 305 1.76 -23.84 -4.82
CA GLU A 305 2.02 -23.21 -6.11
C GLU A 305 1.14 -21.96 -6.23
N VAL A 306 1.79 -20.80 -6.34
CA VAL A 306 1.12 -19.50 -6.39
C VAL A 306 1.16 -18.97 -7.81
N LEU A 307 -0.02 -18.73 -8.39
CA LEU A 307 -0.14 -18.03 -9.65
C LEU A 307 0.31 -16.56 -9.46
N GLN A 308 1.42 -16.18 -10.10
CA GLN A 308 2.00 -14.84 -9.95
C GLN A 308 1.24 -13.82 -10.78
N SER A 309 1.04 -12.63 -10.21
CA SER A 309 0.20 -11.58 -10.81
C SER A 309 0.84 -10.79 -11.95
N GLU A 310 2.17 -10.85 -12.11
CA GLU A 310 2.93 -9.89 -12.93
C GLU A 310 2.52 -9.89 -14.42
N ASN A 311 2.13 -11.04 -14.96
CA ASN A 311 1.75 -11.20 -16.37
C ASN A 311 0.25 -11.53 -16.56
N LEU A 312 -0.57 -11.38 -15.52
CA LEU A 312 -1.98 -11.71 -15.61
C LEU A 312 -2.83 -10.45 -15.73
N THR A 313 -3.84 -10.52 -16.56
CA THR A 313 -4.88 -9.50 -16.73
C THR A 313 -6.24 -10.06 -16.33
N ILE A 314 -7.16 -9.17 -15.98
CA ILE A 314 -8.56 -9.56 -15.71
C ILE A 314 -9.24 -9.81 -17.03
N GLU A 315 -9.91 -10.95 -17.16
CA GLU A 315 -10.70 -11.35 -18.33
C GLU A 315 -12.18 -11.39 -17.99
N HIS A 316 -13.01 -10.93 -18.92
CA HIS A 316 -14.45 -11.09 -18.92
C HIS A 316 -14.82 -12.30 -19.79
N ILE A 317 -15.43 -13.33 -19.21
CA ILE A 317 -15.84 -14.51 -19.98
C ILE A 317 -16.98 -14.12 -20.94
N MET A 318 -18.08 -13.55 -20.46
CA MET A 318 -19.01 -12.76 -21.27
C MET A 318 -18.33 -11.44 -21.59
N PRO A 319 -18.03 -11.13 -22.88
CA PRO A 319 -17.13 -10.05 -23.27
C PRO A 319 -17.71 -8.66 -23.01
N GLN A 320 -16.85 -7.65 -22.90
CA GLN A 320 -17.27 -6.25 -22.69
C GLN A 320 -18.09 -5.69 -23.86
N THR A 321 -17.90 -6.23 -25.07
CA THR A 321 -18.72 -5.90 -26.25
C THR A 321 -19.25 -7.20 -26.80
N LEU A 322 -20.58 -7.35 -26.82
CA LEU A 322 -21.22 -8.54 -27.35
C LEU A 322 -21.05 -8.63 -28.87
N SER A 323 -20.60 -9.78 -29.34
CA SER A 323 -20.65 -10.17 -30.76
C SER A 323 -21.96 -10.90 -31.08
N ALA A 324 -22.17 -11.25 -32.36
CA ALA A 324 -23.33 -12.00 -32.79
C ALA A 324 -23.47 -13.37 -32.08
N ASP A 325 -22.36 -13.94 -31.61
CA ASP A 325 -22.34 -15.22 -30.90
C ASP A 325 -22.95 -15.15 -29.49
N TRP A 326 -23.18 -13.92 -28.97
CA TRP A 326 -23.74 -13.65 -27.65
C TRP A 326 -25.17 -13.07 -27.72
N ASN A 327 -25.90 -13.30 -28.83
CA ASN A 327 -27.24 -12.76 -29.10
C ASN A 327 -28.33 -13.26 -28.14
N TYR A 328 -28.04 -14.26 -27.32
CA TYR A 328 -28.90 -14.81 -26.29
C TYR A 328 -28.80 -14.04 -24.95
N ILE A 329 -27.93 -13.04 -24.84
CA ILE A 329 -27.80 -12.14 -23.70
C ILE A 329 -28.49 -10.82 -24.05
N THR A 330 -29.39 -10.35 -23.22
CA THR A 330 -30.03 -9.03 -23.41
C THR A 330 -29.07 -7.89 -22.97
N PRO A 331 -29.26 -6.66 -23.48
CA PRO A 331 -28.46 -5.51 -23.04
C PRO A 331 -28.54 -5.25 -21.53
N GLU A 332 -29.70 -5.45 -20.92
CA GLU A 332 -29.93 -5.26 -19.49
C GLU A 332 -29.17 -6.32 -18.66
N GLU A 333 -29.22 -7.57 -19.07
CA GLU A 333 -28.47 -8.67 -18.45
C GLU A 333 -26.96 -8.46 -18.60
N HIS A 334 -26.52 -8.00 -19.78
CA HIS A 334 -25.13 -7.67 -20.00
C HIS A 334 -24.63 -6.58 -19.04
N GLU A 335 -25.36 -5.48 -18.92
CA GLU A 335 -25.01 -4.38 -18.01
C GLU A 335 -24.98 -4.85 -16.55
N GLU A 336 -25.94 -5.65 -16.11
CA GLU A 336 -26.06 -6.13 -14.73
C GLU A 336 -24.94 -7.10 -14.35
N TYR A 337 -24.57 -8.05 -15.23
CA TYR A 337 -23.68 -9.17 -14.86
C TYR A 337 -22.26 -9.04 -15.38
N LEU A 338 -21.97 -8.10 -16.30
CA LEU A 338 -20.67 -7.94 -16.96
C LEU A 338 -19.51 -7.89 -15.97
N HIS A 339 -19.63 -7.07 -14.95
CA HIS A 339 -18.57 -6.73 -14.01
C HIS A 339 -18.64 -7.45 -12.67
N THR A 340 -19.51 -8.46 -12.56
CA THR A 340 -19.67 -9.27 -11.35
C THR A 340 -18.58 -10.34 -11.24
N LEU A 341 -18.28 -10.78 -10.02
CA LEU A 341 -17.27 -11.81 -9.75
C LEU A 341 -17.51 -13.09 -10.57
N GLY A 342 -18.78 -13.43 -10.80
CA GLY A 342 -19.18 -14.62 -11.57
C GLY A 342 -18.70 -14.60 -13.03
N ASN A 343 -18.53 -13.42 -13.63
CA ASN A 343 -18.10 -13.28 -15.02
C ASN A 343 -16.60 -13.01 -15.18
N LEU A 344 -15.83 -12.82 -14.08
CA LEU A 344 -14.43 -12.42 -14.14
C LEU A 344 -13.48 -13.59 -13.89
N SER A 345 -12.35 -13.60 -14.60
CA SER A 345 -11.25 -14.54 -14.39
C SER A 345 -9.90 -13.82 -14.56
N VAL A 346 -8.80 -14.55 -14.44
CA VAL A 346 -7.44 -14.05 -14.73
C VAL A 346 -6.81 -14.85 -15.84
N THR A 347 -6.11 -14.18 -16.74
CA THR A 347 -5.44 -14.80 -17.88
C THR A 347 -4.19 -14.04 -18.29
N GLY A 348 -3.23 -14.74 -18.90
CA GLY A 348 -2.12 -14.12 -19.65
C GLY A 348 -2.43 -13.89 -21.12
N TYR A 349 -3.61 -14.30 -21.61
CA TYR A 349 -4.00 -14.38 -23.03
C TYR A 349 -5.20 -13.50 -23.38
N ASN A 350 -5.36 -12.37 -22.69
CA ASN A 350 -6.53 -11.49 -22.83
C ASN A 350 -6.73 -10.98 -24.28
N SER A 351 -5.66 -10.62 -24.97
CA SER A 351 -5.71 -10.21 -26.38
C SER A 351 -6.23 -11.29 -27.32
N GLU A 352 -5.99 -12.56 -26.99
CA GLU A 352 -6.44 -13.70 -27.78
C GLU A 352 -7.90 -14.07 -27.50
N LEU A 353 -8.38 -13.84 -26.29
CA LEU A 353 -9.76 -14.10 -25.87
C LEU A 353 -10.73 -13.05 -26.43
N SER A 354 -10.46 -11.76 -26.25
CA SER A 354 -11.22 -10.64 -26.79
C SER A 354 -12.75 -10.87 -26.79
N ASN A 355 -13.43 -10.59 -27.91
CA ASN A 355 -14.89 -10.73 -28.07
C ASN A 355 -15.30 -12.07 -28.73
N LYS A 356 -14.46 -13.09 -28.65
CA LYS A 356 -14.72 -14.40 -29.23
C LYS A 356 -15.94 -15.07 -28.61
N SER A 357 -16.49 -16.05 -29.32
CA SER A 357 -17.56 -16.93 -28.80
C SER A 357 -17.11 -17.66 -27.54
N PHE A 358 -18.05 -18.10 -26.74
CA PHE A 358 -17.74 -18.84 -25.50
C PHE A 358 -16.90 -20.11 -25.78
N LYS A 359 -17.21 -20.85 -26.83
CA LYS A 359 -16.48 -22.07 -27.20
C LYS A 359 -15.03 -21.79 -27.54
N GLU A 360 -14.76 -20.77 -28.33
CA GLU A 360 -13.38 -20.39 -28.66
C GLU A 360 -12.60 -19.93 -27.43
N LYS A 361 -13.23 -19.13 -26.54
CA LYS A 361 -12.65 -18.76 -25.26
C LYS A 361 -12.33 -19.97 -24.38
N GLN A 362 -13.24 -20.92 -24.33
CA GLN A 362 -13.09 -22.16 -23.56
C GLN A 362 -11.90 -23.00 -24.05
N GLU A 363 -11.71 -23.10 -25.37
CA GLU A 363 -10.56 -23.82 -25.97
C GLU A 363 -9.25 -23.14 -25.62
N ILE A 364 -9.14 -21.81 -25.78
CA ILE A 364 -7.96 -21.04 -25.43
C ILE A 364 -7.63 -21.19 -23.92
N ILE A 365 -8.63 -21.11 -23.05
CA ILE A 365 -8.48 -21.29 -21.61
C ILE A 365 -7.98 -22.70 -21.29
N ARG A 366 -8.55 -23.72 -21.92
CA ARG A 366 -8.18 -25.12 -21.70
C ARG A 366 -6.73 -25.40 -22.08
N GLU A 367 -6.27 -24.83 -23.19
CA GLU A 367 -4.92 -25.04 -23.70
C GLU A 367 -3.85 -24.25 -22.98
N ASN A 368 -4.16 -23.05 -22.51
CA ASN A 368 -3.15 -22.08 -22.14
C ASN A 368 -3.23 -21.60 -20.68
N SER A 369 -4.41 -21.67 -20.02
CA SER A 369 -4.56 -21.11 -18.68
C SER A 369 -4.02 -22.05 -17.60
N LYS A 370 -3.30 -21.45 -16.65
CA LYS A 370 -2.82 -22.14 -15.44
C LYS A 370 -3.78 -22.00 -14.24
N ALA A 371 -4.83 -21.20 -14.38
CA ALA A 371 -5.84 -21.06 -13.34
C ALA A 371 -6.73 -22.31 -13.34
N VAL A 372 -6.84 -22.96 -12.20
CA VAL A 372 -7.62 -24.20 -12.03
C VAL A 372 -8.96 -23.91 -11.37
N VAL A 373 -8.93 -23.29 -10.20
CA VAL A 373 -10.14 -23.02 -9.38
C VAL A 373 -11.07 -22.04 -10.07
N LEU A 374 -10.52 -21.00 -10.71
CA LEU A 374 -11.33 -20.01 -11.44
C LEU A 374 -11.90 -20.55 -12.74
N ASN A 375 -11.25 -21.52 -13.36
CA ASN A 375 -11.66 -22.02 -14.68
C ASN A 375 -12.52 -23.30 -14.62
N GLU A 376 -12.66 -23.93 -13.44
CA GLU A 376 -13.43 -25.15 -13.27
C GLU A 376 -14.84 -25.02 -13.86
N ASP A 377 -15.63 -24.03 -13.44
CA ASP A 377 -16.99 -23.83 -13.97
C ASP A 377 -17.01 -23.45 -15.45
N ILE A 378 -15.97 -22.74 -15.94
CA ILE A 378 -15.89 -22.30 -17.34
C ILE A 378 -15.68 -23.50 -18.26
N LEU A 379 -14.82 -24.44 -17.87
CA LEU A 379 -14.45 -25.60 -18.69
C LEU A 379 -15.54 -26.67 -18.73
N ASP A 380 -16.45 -26.72 -17.76
CA ASP A 380 -17.51 -27.72 -17.65
C ASP A 380 -18.83 -27.33 -18.32
N LYS A 381 -18.97 -26.07 -18.78
CA LYS A 381 -20.22 -25.56 -19.35
C LYS A 381 -20.26 -25.68 -20.86
N GLU A 382 -21.45 -25.96 -21.40
CA GLU A 382 -21.72 -25.92 -22.83
C GLU A 382 -22.01 -24.51 -23.35
N THR A 383 -22.60 -23.68 -22.48
CA THR A 383 -22.96 -22.28 -22.73
C THR A 383 -22.62 -21.41 -21.56
N TRP A 384 -22.38 -20.12 -21.80
CA TRP A 384 -22.10 -19.13 -20.77
C TRP A 384 -23.22 -18.11 -20.72
N ASP A 385 -24.28 -18.47 -20.06
CA ASP A 385 -25.46 -17.65 -19.85
C ASP A 385 -25.51 -17.03 -18.44
N ILE A 386 -26.54 -16.26 -18.17
CA ILE A 386 -26.69 -15.56 -16.89
C ILE A 386 -26.80 -16.53 -15.71
N ASP A 387 -27.42 -17.68 -15.89
CA ASP A 387 -27.54 -18.68 -14.84
C ASP A 387 -26.16 -19.31 -14.52
N SER A 388 -25.33 -19.51 -15.53
CA SER A 388 -23.95 -19.96 -15.37
C SER A 388 -23.10 -18.92 -14.61
N ILE A 389 -23.24 -17.63 -14.93
CA ILE A 389 -22.57 -16.53 -14.22
C ILE A 389 -23.02 -16.47 -12.76
N LYS A 390 -24.32 -16.56 -12.49
CA LYS A 390 -24.89 -16.58 -11.12
C LYS A 390 -24.40 -17.77 -10.31
N ALA A 391 -24.42 -18.97 -10.89
CA ALA A 391 -23.99 -20.20 -10.22
C ALA A 391 -22.51 -20.11 -9.84
N ARG A 392 -21.65 -19.68 -10.78
CA ARG A 392 -20.23 -19.46 -10.51
C ARG A 392 -20.01 -18.35 -9.49
N GLY A 393 -20.72 -17.22 -9.61
CA GLY A 393 -20.65 -16.12 -8.65
C GLY A 393 -20.97 -16.59 -7.23
N LYS A 394 -22.00 -17.42 -7.05
CA LYS A 394 -22.36 -18.02 -5.76
C LYS A 394 -21.26 -18.94 -5.22
N ARG A 395 -20.65 -19.80 -6.06
CA ARG A 395 -19.54 -20.67 -5.65
C ARG A 395 -18.32 -19.87 -5.21
N LEU A 396 -17.88 -18.91 -6.03
CA LEU A 396 -16.74 -18.08 -5.73
C LEU A 396 -16.95 -17.21 -4.48
N ALA A 397 -18.17 -16.65 -4.32
CA ALA A 397 -18.55 -15.93 -3.10
C ALA A 397 -18.47 -16.82 -1.86
N GLY A 398 -18.88 -18.10 -1.97
CA GLY A 398 -18.76 -19.09 -0.88
C GLY A 398 -17.30 -19.29 -0.44
N ILE A 399 -16.38 -19.41 -1.39
CA ILE A 399 -14.93 -19.55 -1.12
C ILE A 399 -14.41 -18.33 -0.35
N VAL A 400 -14.71 -17.12 -0.84
CA VAL A 400 -14.26 -15.86 -0.20
C VAL A 400 -14.89 -15.71 1.19
N GLN A 401 -16.19 -15.99 1.33
CA GLN A 401 -16.88 -15.88 2.61
C GLN A 401 -16.33 -16.85 3.66
N ALA A 402 -16.01 -18.08 3.28
CA ALA A 402 -15.42 -19.07 4.18
C ALA A 402 -14.03 -18.64 4.66
N ARG A 403 -13.23 -18.05 3.77
CA ARG A 403 -11.87 -17.59 4.09
C ARG A 403 -11.84 -16.34 4.95
N TYR A 404 -12.72 -15.38 4.71
CA TYR A 404 -12.83 -14.11 5.42
C TYR A 404 -14.02 -14.06 6.38
N CYS A 405 -14.29 -15.19 7.05
CA CYS A 405 -15.26 -15.24 8.13
C CYS A 405 -14.73 -14.52 9.37
N ILE A 406 -15.61 -13.74 10.04
CA ILE A 406 -15.32 -13.00 11.27
C ILE A 406 -16.50 -13.11 12.24
#